data_c0a95469284655c0c9f7d10a23aefb9b
#
_entry.id   c0a95469284655c0c9f7d10a23aefb9b
#
_cell.length_a   1.000
_cell.length_b   1.000
_cell.length_c   1.000
_cell.angle_alpha   90.00
_cell.angle_beta   90.00
_cell.angle_gamma   90.00
#
_symmetry.space_group_name_H-M   'P 1'
#
loop_
_entity.id
_entity.type
_entity.pdbx_description
1 polymer ?
#
loop_
_entity_poly.entity_id
_entity_poly.type
_entity_poly.pdbx_seq_one_letter_code
_entity_poly.pdbx_strand_id
1 'polypeptide(L)'
;MTLRSALACLLLLSSAPALAAGRPRYGGELRVAHDGPPEVAEPALADTPLEATLLGLLSRPVCQAMPDGTVQPSLARELSRPTPQSVRLTLPSAATASALARAWMRLASTEAASPYRALLYPVRGEARQVSTQGATVELMLSFPWPDLERALCHPALAAPVGPAQGPFSAAGRGTLEAQLAWPQGRPYLDRLLLTGTDERGLARLWSSRQVQLELGVSTETDTTAGAPYYATFLAFSPRKLPADFRQAVESAIDREDLTRLFVHAPAQPMPHLLPPALMPQGPRPRPAPPAASTPRTVTLLYDASLEDQRAVAERIQVKLHDRGYTVALEPTPRASLRTRWAKGDFELMLHALLLPPVAGPALAVVLDAGGRRDLLGVELPAIGALADAAARDTRARERALALAPSVPLVPLYAQGLGVRLAPDVGGLRFDAQGLPLVDGLHFAPSEGTATGGRP
;
A
#
# COMPACT_ATOMS: atom_id res chain seq x y z
N MET A 1 -67.45 7.81 -4.66
CA MET A 1 -66.41 7.32 -5.54
C MET A 1 -65.20 8.23 -5.33
N THR A 2 -64.36 7.95 -4.74
CA THR A 2 -63.53 7.28 -3.77
C THR A 2 -62.05 7.57 -4.09
N LEU A 3 -61.48 8.35 -3.20
CA LEU A 3 -60.07 8.83 -3.14
C LEU A 3 -59.01 7.71 -3.29
N ARG A 4 -59.44 6.45 -3.35
CA ARG A 4 -58.53 5.28 -3.46
C ARG A 4 -58.05 4.98 -4.89
N SER A 5 -58.75 5.45 -5.92
CA SER A 5 -58.34 5.19 -7.31
C SER A 5 -57.30 6.17 -7.86
N ALA A 6 -57.16 7.34 -7.25
CA ALA A 6 -56.17 8.34 -7.65
C ALA A 6 -54.76 8.02 -7.11
N LEU A 7 -54.65 7.29 -5.98
CA LEU A 7 -53.35 6.95 -5.37
C LEU A 7 -52.66 5.79 -6.08
N ALA A 8 -53.41 4.93 -6.77
CA ALA A 8 -52.84 3.80 -7.53
C ALA A 8 -52.21 4.23 -8.86
N CYS A 9 -52.65 5.32 -9.46
CA CYS A 9 -52.05 5.86 -10.70
C CYS A 9 -50.78 6.68 -10.46
N LEU A 10 -50.57 7.24 -9.26
CA LEU A 10 -49.35 8.01 -8.95
C LEU A 10 -48.14 7.12 -8.62
N LEU A 11 -48.35 5.86 -8.25
CA LEU A 11 -47.28 4.91 -7.94
C LEU A 11 -46.72 4.21 -9.18
N LEU A 12 -47.35 4.32 -10.34
CA LEU A 12 -46.90 3.73 -11.60
C LEU A 12 -46.05 4.66 -12.46
N LEU A 13 -45.90 5.94 -12.11
CA LEU A 13 -45.13 6.93 -12.86
C LEU A 13 -43.72 7.18 -12.33
N SER A 14 -43.31 6.52 -11.24
CA SER A 14 -41.97 6.68 -10.67
C SER A 14 -40.96 5.53 -11.01
N SER A 15 -41.29 4.66 -11.95
CA SER A 15 -40.26 3.81 -12.59
C SER A 15 -39.48 4.66 -13.60
N ALA A 16 -38.62 5.55 -13.11
CA ALA A 16 -37.52 6.05 -13.96
C ALA A 16 -36.82 4.82 -14.55
N PRO A 17 -36.64 4.73 -15.89
CA PRO A 17 -35.84 3.66 -16.45
C PRO A 17 -34.47 3.81 -15.79
N ALA A 18 -34.07 2.84 -14.96
CA ALA A 18 -32.67 2.66 -14.64
C ALA A 18 -32.00 2.56 -16.02
N LEU A 19 -31.27 3.61 -16.41
CA LEU A 19 -30.44 3.57 -17.60
C LEU A 19 -29.62 2.31 -17.44
N ALA A 20 -29.93 1.29 -18.26
CA ALA A 20 -29.19 0.05 -18.28
C ALA A 20 -27.78 0.43 -18.70
N ALA A 21 -26.91 0.67 -17.70
CA ALA A 21 -25.49 0.82 -17.95
C ALA A 21 -25.08 -0.41 -18.74
N GLY A 22 -24.73 -0.23 -20.00
CA GLY A 22 -24.41 -1.34 -20.91
C GLY A 22 -23.36 -2.20 -20.23
N ARG A 23 -23.47 -3.53 -20.34
CA ARG A 23 -22.49 -4.43 -19.75
C ARG A 23 -21.10 -4.09 -20.27
N PRO A 24 -20.06 -4.05 -19.38
CA PRO A 24 -18.69 -3.86 -19.80
C PRO A 24 -18.33 -4.82 -20.95
N ARG A 25 -17.68 -4.31 -21.98
CA ARG A 25 -17.25 -5.13 -23.09
C ARG A 25 -15.84 -5.65 -22.83
N TYR A 26 -15.62 -6.91 -23.19
CA TYR A 26 -14.28 -7.48 -23.23
C TYR A 26 -13.54 -7.02 -24.48
N GLY A 27 -12.24 -6.80 -24.33
CA GLY A 27 -11.34 -6.47 -25.44
C GLY A 27 -10.72 -5.09 -25.32
N GLY A 28 -9.77 -4.83 -26.20
CA GLY A 28 -9.10 -3.57 -26.33
C GLY A 28 -7.75 -3.49 -25.59
N GLU A 29 -7.06 -2.39 -25.88
CA GLU A 29 -5.72 -2.09 -25.38
C GLU A 29 -5.76 -0.77 -24.63
N LEU A 30 -5.30 -0.77 -23.37
CA LEU A 30 -5.20 0.43 -22.54
C LEU A 30 -3.75 0.88 -22.48
N ARG A 31 -3.52 2.14 -22.78
CA ARG A 31 -2.20 2.78 -22.64
C ARG A 31 -2.10 3.43 -21.26
N VAL A 32 -1.12 2.98 -20.51
CA VAL A 32 -0.87 3.39 -19.12
C VAL A 32 0.46 4.12 -19.05
N ALA A 33 0.45 5.35 -18.55
CA ALA A 33 1.65 6.06 -18.19
C ALA A 33 1.85 6.03 -16.66
N HIS A 34 3.09 6.00 -16.22
CA HIS A 34 3.43 6.03 -14.80
C HIS A 34 4.75 6.76 -14.57
N ASP A 35 4.91 7.28 -13.34
CA ASP A 35 6.14 7.92 -12.93
C ASP A 35 7.28 6.90 -12.77
N GLY A 36 8.44 7.26 -13.33
CA GLY A 36 9.68 6.48 -13.22
C GLY A 36 9.75 5.18 -14.05
N PRO A 37 10.89 4.49 -14.01
CA PRO A 37 11.06 3.21 -14.68
C PRO A 37 10.24 2.11 -13.98
N PRO A 38 9.58 1.20 -14.73
CA PRO A 38 8.86 0.09 -14.13
C PRO A 38 9.88 -0.96 -13.63
N GLU A 39 10.36 -0.82 -12.43
CA GLU A 39 11.06 -1.91 -11.76
C GLU A 39 10.01 -2.88 -11.21
N VAL A 40 9.79 -3.99 -11.91
CA VAL A 40 9.02 -5.11 -11.37
C VAL A 40 9.92 -5.85 -10.39
N ALA A 41 9.97 -5.33 -9.17
CA ALA A 41 10.78 -5.88 -8.10
C ALA A 41 10.20 -7.20 -7.58
N GLU A 42 11.00 -7.92 -6.84
CA GLU A 42 10.52 -9.01 -5.98
C GLU A 42 9.43 -8.45 -5.03
N PRO A 43 8.29 -9.15 -4.80
CA PRO A 43 7.16 -8.63 -4.00
C PRO A 43 7.57 -8.05 -2.64
N ALA A 44 8.47 -8.73 -1.95
CA ALA A 44 9.01 -8.27 -0.66
C ALA A 44 9.75 -6.92 -0.72
N LEU A 45 10.05 -6.41 -1.91
CA LEU A 45 10.77 -5.17 -2.17
C LEU A 45 9.91 -4.10 -2.87
N ALA A 46 8.65 -4.38 -3.16
CA ALA A 46 7.70 -3.41 -3.70
C ALA A 46 7.22 -2.48 -2.57
N ASP A 47 7.96 -1.41 -2.32
CA ASP A 47 7.77 -0.54 -1.17
C ASP A 47 6.83 0.63 -1.46
N THR A 48 6.61 1.00 -2.72
CA THR A 48 5.73 2.11 -3.10
C THR A 48 4.37 1.63 -3.60
N PRO A 49 3.31 2.45 -3.50
CA PRO A 49 1.99 2.12 -4.05
C PRO A 49 2.02 1.88 -5.57
N LEU A 50 2.85 2.62 -6.30
CA LEU A 50 3.02 2.44 -7.74
C LEU A 50 3.63 1.07 -8.06
N GLU A 51 4.75 0.71 -7.41
CA GLU A 51 5.38 -0.60 -7.58
C GLU A 51 4.43 -1.74 -7.20
N ALA A 52 3.72 -1.59 -6.07
CA ALA A 52 2.73 -2.56 -5.63
C ALA A 52 1.58 -2.74 -6.65
N THR A 53 1.13 -1.63 -7.27
CA THR A 53 0.11 -1.64 -8.33
C THR A 53 0.63 -2.36 -9.58
N LEU A 54 1.80 -1.98 -10.09
CA LEU A 54 2.38 -2.57 -11.29
C LEU A 54 2.73 -4.06 -11.07
N LEU A 55 3.29 -4.39 -9.90
CA LEU A 55 3.53 -5.77 -9.51
C LEU A 55 2.23 -6.57 -9.46
N GLY A 56 1.16 -5.99 -8.90
CA GLY A 56 -0.16 -6.59 -8.80
C GLY A 56 -0.79 -6.97 -10.14
N LEU A 57 -0.31 -6.43 -11.27
CA LEU A 57 -0.70 -6.88 -12.61
C LEU A 57 -0.11 -8.25 -12.96
N LEU A 58 1.10 -8.53 -12.49
CA LEU A 58 1.88 -9.74 -12.82
C LEU A 58 1.89 -10.77 -11.69
N SER A 59 1.68 -10.32 -10.45
CA SER A 59 1.69 -11.16 -9.27
C SER A 59 0.79 -10.60 -8.19
N ARG A 60 -0.15 -11.39 -7.74
CA ARG A 60 -1.11 -11.03 -6.69
C ARG A 60 -0.76 -11.69 -5.37
N PRO A 61 -1.08 -11.06 -4.23
CA PRO A 61 -1.14 -11.74 -2.95
C PRO A 61 -2.22 -12.83 -2.95
N VAL A 62 -2.20 -13.70 -1.97
CA VAL A 62 -3.16 -14.83 -1.88
C VAL A 62 -4.60 -14.37 -1.75
N CYS A 63 -4.82 -13.19 -1.19
CA CYS A 63 -6.13 -12.57 -1.03
C CYS A 63 -6.05 -11.06 -1.30
N GLN A 64 -7.20 -10.44 -1.35
CA GLN A 64 -7.40 -9.00 -1.50
C GLN A 64 -8.30 -8.52 -0.39
N ALA A 65 -7.86 -7.51 0.35
CA ALA A 65 -8.68 -6.81 1.31
C ALA A 65 -9.49 -5.71 0.59
N MET A 66 -10.79 -5.69 0.82
CA MET A 66 -11.70 -4.71 0.22
C MET A 66 -11.97 -3.56 1.19
N PRO A 67 -12.37 -2.36 0.71
CA PRO A 67 -12.63 -1.20 1.56
C PRO A 67 -13.74 -1.43 2.60
N ASP A 68 -14.66 -2.36 2.36
CA ASP A 68 -15.72 -2.76 3.31
C ASP A 68 -15.19 -3.70 4.43
N GLY A 69 -13.89 -3.99 4.44
CA GLY A 69 -13.24 -4.87 5.40
C GLY A 69 -13.33 -6.35 5.09
N THR A 70 -13.99 -6.73 3.99
CA THR A 70 -14.05 -8.13 3.56
C THR A 70 -12.71 -8.57 2.95
N VAL A 71 -12.41 -9.86 3.07
CA VAL A 71 -11.26 -10.49 2.43
C VAL A 71 -11.76 -11.41 1.32
N GLN A 72 -11.31 -11.16 0.10
CA GLN A 72 -11.66 -11.96 -1.07
C GLN A 72 -10.43 -12.78 -1.50
N PRO A 73 -10.61 -14.06 -1.90
CA PRO A 73 -9.55 -14.81 -2.56
C PRO A 73 -9.03 -14.06 -3.79
N SER A 74 -7.71 -14.13 -4.04
CA SER A 74 -7.07 -13.54 -5.21
C SER A 74 -6.24 -14.60 -5.92
N LEU A 75 -4.95 -14.78 -5.58
CA LEU A 75 -4.17 -15.91 -6.09
C LEU A 75 -4.65 -17.25 -5.51
N ALA A 76 -5.01 -17.29 -4.22
CA ALA A 76 -5.57 -18.49 -3.62
C ALA A 76 -7.00 -18.72 -4.13
N ARG A 77 -7.35 -19.99 -4.36
CA ARG A 77 -8.72 -20.40 -4.66
C ARG A 77 -9.57 -20.45 -3.39
N GLU A 78 -8.92 -20.79 -2.29
CA GLU A 78 -9.55 -20.89 -0.99
C GLU A 78 -8.58 -20.50 0.11
N LEU A 79 -9.10 -19.83 1.13
CA LEU A 79 -8.40 -19.49 2.36
C LEU A 79 -9.28 -19.93 3.53
N SER A 80 -8.74 -20.72 4.43
CA SER A 80 -9.48 -21.25 5.58
C SER A 80 -8.61 -21.27 6.84
N ARG A 81 -9.26 -21.30 8.00
CA ARG A 81 -8.61 -21.37 9.31
C ARG A 81 -9.06 -22.63 10.05
N PRO A 82 -8.39 -23.77 9.85
CA PRO A 82 -8.76 -25.02 10.51
C PRO A 82 -8.69 -24.96 12.04
N THR A 83 -7.75 -24.21 12.59
CA THR A 83 -7.61 -23.96 14.03
C THR A 83 -7.23 -22.49 14.28
N PRO A 84 -7.35 -21.97 15.51
CA PRO A 84 -6.87 -20.61 15.82
C PRO A 84 -5.39 -20.38 15.49
N GLN A 85 -4.59 -21.42 15.40
CA GLN A 85 -3.14 -21.38 15.14
C GLN A 85 -2.77 -21.98 13.78
N SER A 86 -3.71 -22.21 12.87
CA SER A 86 -3.39 -22.67 11.51
C SER A 86 -4.21 -21.94 10.46
N VAL A 87 -3.55 -21.58 9.35
CA VAL A 87 -4.19 -21.04 8.16
C VAL A 87 -3.82 -21.91 6.98
N ARG A 88 -4.82 -22.31 6.20
CA ARG A 88 -4.66 -23.16 5.03
C ARG A 88 -5.08 -22.43 3.77
N LEU A 89 -4.26 -22.53 2.73
CA LEU A 89 -4.43 -21.88 1.44
C LEU A 89 -4.41 -22.97 0.35
N THR A 90 -5.42 -22.97 -0.52
CA THR A 90 -5.43 -23.79 -1.74
C THR A 90 -5.04 -22.90 -2.92
N LEU A 91 -3.92 -23.21 -3.58
CA LEU A 91 -3.36 -22.42 -4.68
C LEU A 91 -3.66 -23.08 -6.04
N PRO A 92 -3.46 -22.36 -7.16
CA PRO A 92 -3.73 -22.91 -8.50
C PRO A 92 -2.91 -24.16 -8.84
N SER A 93 -1.68 -24.25 -8.33
CA SER A 93 -0.78 -25.38 -8.61
C SER A 93 0.21 -25.66 -7.47
N ALA A 94 0.78 -26.86 -7.45
CA ALA A 94 1.85 -27.21 -6.52
C ALA A 94 3.12 -26.36 -6.72
N ALA A 95 3.41 -25.97 -7.95
CA ALA A 95 4.55 -25.10 -8.26
C ALA A 95 4.36 -23.71 -7.62
N THR A 96 3.16 -23.14 -7.73
CA THR A 96 2.80 -21.86 -7.10
C THR A 96 2.88 -21.95 -5.57
N ALA A 97 2.34 -23.02 -4.99
CA ALA A 97 2.40 -23.27 -3.56
C ALA A 97 3.84 -23.33 -3.03
N SER A 98 4.70 -24.09 -3.71
CA SER A 98 6.10 -24.19 -3.35
C SER A 98 6.87 -22.90 -3.51
N ALA A 99 6.61 -22.12 -4.56
CA ALA A 99 7.26 -20.83 -4.79
C ALA A 99 6.86 -19.82 -3.70
N LEU A 100 5.58 -19.74 -3.39
CA LEU A 100 5.05 -18.86 -2.34
C LEU A 100 5.62 -19.20 -0.97
N ALA A 101 5.57 -20.48 -0.59
CA ALA A 101 6.11 -20.94 0.68
C ALA A 101 7.59 -20.59 0.85
N ARG A 102 8.42 -20.82 -0.18
CA ARG A 102 9.84 -20.42 -0.16
C ARG A 102 10.02 -18.91 -0.02
N ALA A 103 9.21 -18.09 -0.72
CA ALA A 103 9.28 -16.64 -0.61
C ALA A 103 8.93 -16.17 0.80
N TRP A 104 7.87 -16.72 1.40
CA TRP A 104 7.47 -16.37 2.76
C TRP A 104 8.50 -16.82 3.81
N MET A 105 9.11 -17.98 3.65
CA MET A 105 10.19 -18.44 4.54
C MET A 105 11.40 -17.51 4.47
N ARG A 106 11.79 -17.07 3.27
CA ARG A 106 12.87 -16.08 3.11
C ARG A 106 12.51 -14.75 3.77
N LEU A 107 11.29 -14.25 3.52
CA LEU A 107 10.83 -12.99 4.11
C LEU A 107 10.72 -13.07 5.64
N ALA A 108 10.25 -14.17 6.19
CA ALA A 108 10.12 -14.37 7.65
C ALA A 108 11.47 -14.46 8.37
N SER A 109 12.58 -14.71 7.64
CA SER A 109 13.90 -14.80 8.24
C SER A 109 14.32 -13.47 8.89
N THR A 110 15.16 -13.55 9.91
CA THR A 110 15.70 -12.36 10.59
C THR A 110 16.65 -11.55 9.73
N GLU A 111 17.19 -12.15 8.67
CA GLU A 111 18.14 -11.53 7.73
C GLU A 111 17.42 -10.76 6.60
N ALA A 112 16.11 -10.91 6.46
CA ALA A 112 15.36 -10.20 5.44
C ALA A 112 15.46 -8.68 5.64
N ALA A 113 15.96 -7.98 4.63
CA ALA A 113 16.07 -6.52 4.62
C ALA A 113 14.72 -5.86 4.26
N SER A 114 13.63 -6.33 4.87
CA SER A 114 12.28 -5.83 4.65
C SER A 114 11.49 -5.80 5.95
N PRO A 115 10.86 -4.68 6.33
CA PRO A 115 10.02 -4.58 7.52
C PRO A 115 8.73 -5.41 7.42
N TYR A 116 8.32 -5.79 6.21
CA TYR A 116 7.15 -6.63 5.97
C TYR A 116 7.31 -8.07 6.47
N ARG A 117 8.53 -8.48 6.84
CA ARG A 117 8.75 -9.74 7.59
C ARG A 117 7.95 -9.80 8.89
N ALA A 118 7.59 -8.65 9.47
CA ALA A 118 6.75 -8.57 10.65
C ALA A 118 5.32 -9.12 10.41
N LEU A 119 4.83 -9.10 9.18
CA LEU A 119 3.52 -9.66 8.81
C LEU A 119 3.48 -11.19 8.96
N LEU A 120 4.65 -11.84 8.91
CA LEU A 120 4.83 -13.28 9.11
C LEU A 120 5.46 -13.61 10.48
N TYR A 121 5.49 -12.65 11.41
CA TYR A 121 6.13 -12.83 12.71
C TYR A 121 5.65 -14.09 13.47
N PRO A 122 4.35 -14.44 13.50
CA PRO A 122 3.88 -15.66 14.16
C PRO A 122 4.44 -16.94 13.52
N VAL A 123 4.77 -16.89 12.24
CA VAL A 123 5.31 -18.04 11.48
C VAL A 123 6.80 -18.28 11.77
N ARG A 124 7.56 -17.27 12.19
CA ARG A 124 8.99 -17.29 12.58
C ARG A 124 9.99 -17.81 11.57
N GLY A 125 9.59 -18.04 10.32
CA GLY A 125 10.48 -18.51 9.25
C GLY A 125 11.04 -19.93 9.45
N GLU A 126 10.57 -20.71 10.43
CA GLU A 126 10.96 -22.10 10.61
C GLU A 126 10.26 -23.00 9.61
N ALA A 127 11.00 -23.94 8.99
CA ALA A 127 10.47 -24.85 7.97
C ALA A 127 9.28 -25.71 8.47
N ARG A 128 9.15 -25.89 9.77
CA ARG A 128 8.05 -26.62 10.40
C ARG A 128 6.74 -25.83 10.48
N GLN A 129 6.79 -24.51 10.33
CA GLN A 129 5.61 -23.65 10.45
C GLN A 129 4.97 -23.31 9.09
N VAL A 130 5.68 -23.57 7.99
CA VAL A 130 5.15 -23.51 6.62
C VAL A 130 5.31 -24.86 5.97
N SER A 131 4.21 -25.54 5.71
CA SER A 131 4.21 -26.83 5.03
C SER A 131 3.46 -26.75 3.71
N THR A 132 3.89 -27.56 2.72
CA THR A 132 3.20 -27.66 1.44
C THR A 132 2.83 -29.10 1.16
N GLN A 133 1.57 -29.33 0.76
CA GLN A 133 1.09 -30.62 0.30
C GLN A 133 0.35 -30.45 -1.02
N GLY A 134 0.98 -30.81 -2.11
CA GLY A 134 0.44 -30.54 -3.44
C GLY A 134 0.27 -29.04 -3.68
N ALA A 135 -0.94 -28.61 -3.99
CA ALA A 135 -1.30 -27.21 -4.21
C ALA A 135 -1.69 -26.45 -2.92
N THR A 136 -1.51 -27.04 -1.75
CA THR A 136 -1.89 -26.47 -0.47
C THR A 136 -0.67 -25.92 0.28
N VAL A 137 -0.79 -24.74 0.87
CA VAL A 137 0.14 -24.18 1.85
C VAL A 137 -0.56 -24.12 3.20
N GLU A 138 0.05 -24.66 4.22
CA GLU A 138 -0.43 -24.58 5.59
C GLU A 138 0.58 -23.82 6.45
N LEU A 139 0.10 -22.77 7.12
CA LEU A 139 0.86 -21.95 8.05
C LEU A 139 0.50 -22.37 9.48
N MET A 140 1.50 -22.82 10.24
CA MET A 140 1.35 -23.06 11.67
C MET A 140 1.88 -21.85 12.44
N LEU A 141 1.08 -21.32 13.37
CA LEU A 141 1.37 -20.11 14.11
C LEU A 141 1.80 -20.42 15.54
N SER A 142 2.76 -19.67 16.05
CA SER A 142 3.24 -19.80 17.44
C SER A 142 2.22 -19.26 18.47
N PHE A 143 1.28 -18.42 18.03
CA PHE A 143 0.14 -17.94 18.82
C PHE A 143 -1.04 -17.62 17.89
N PRO A 144 -2.30 -17.59 18.39
CA PRO A 144 -3.45 -17.18 17.60
C PRO A 144 -3.30 -15.74 17.11
N TRP A 145 -3.44 -15.52 15.81
CA TRP A 145 -3.45 -14.18 15.23
C TRP A 145 -4.57 -14.06 14.19
N PRO A 146 -5.77 -13.64 14.60
CA PRO A 146 -6.95 -13.56 13.73
C PRO A 146 -6.79 -12.60 12.55
N ASP A 147 -5.92 -11.60 12.65
CA ASP A 147 -5.70 -10.61 11.56
C ASP A 147 -4.70 -11.09 10.49
N LEU A 148 -4.19 -12.33 10.62
CA LEU A 148 -3.23 -12.87 9.65
C LEU A 148 -3.79 -12.90 8.23
N GLU A 149 -5.07 -13.30 8.03
CA GLU A 149 -5.67 -13.36 6.70
C GLU A 149 -5.63 -11.99 6.02
N ARG A 150 -5.92 -10.91 6.76
CA ARG A 150 -5.83 -9.54 6.24
C ARG A 150 -4.38 -9.14 5.98
N ALA A 151 -3.43 -9.57 6.83
CA ALA A 151 -2.02 -9.35 6.60
C ALA A 151 -1.50 -10.06 5.35
N LEU A 152 -2.01 -11.27 5.05
CA LEU A 152 -1.64 -12.04 3.86
C LEU A 152 -2.10 -11.41 2.54
N CYS A 153 -3.02 -10.45 2.59
CA CYS A 153 -3.45 -9.68 1.42
C CYS A 153 -2.46 -8.56 1.05
N HIS A 154 -1.41 -8.33 1.83
CA HIS A 154 -0.42 -7.29 1.57
C HIS A 154 0.43 -7.61 0.33
N PRO A 155 0.70 -6.64 -0.58
CA PRO A 155 1.48 -6.85 -1.81
C PRO A 155 2.86 -7.47 -1.60
N ALA A 156 3.55 -7.12 -0.51
CA ALA A 156 4.85 -7.69 -0.16
C ALA A 156 4.81 -9.22 0.10
N LEU A 157 3.62 -9.78 0.31
CA LEU A 157 3.38 -11.22 0.50
C LEU A 157 2.85 -11.91 -0.77
N ALA A 158 2.86 -11.21 -1.91
CA ALA A 158 2.50 -11.83 -3.18
C ALA A 158 3.46 -12.96 -3.56
N ALA A 159 3.03 -13.84 -4.46
CA ALA A 159 3.92 -14.85 -5.01
C ALA A 159 5.04 -14.18 -5.84
N PRO A 160 6.22 -14.77 -5.96
CA PRO A 160 7.22 -14.30 -6.92
C PRO A 160 6.63 -14.25 -8.33
N VAL A 161 7.01 -13.25 -9.13
CA VAL A 161 6.49 -13.11 -10.51
C VAL A 161 6.76 -14.38 -11.32
N GLY A 162 5.71 -14.89 -11.95
CA GLY A 162 5.76 -16.12 -12.73
C GLY A 162 4.46 -16.38 -13.50
N PRO A 163 4.41 -17.47 -14.28
CA PRO A 163 3.21 -17.81 -15.05
C PRO A 163 1.97 -17.97 -14.16
N ALA A 164 0.83 -17.39 -14.58
CA ALA A 164 -0.46 -17.51 -13.92
C ALA A 164 -0.50 -17.03 -12.45
N GLN A 165 0.32 -16.04 -12.10
CA GLN A 165 0.38 -15.49 -10.75
C GLN A 165 -0.32 -14.13 -10.62
N GLY A 166 -0.71 -13.51 -11.71
CA GLY A 166 -1.45 -12.26 -11.78
C GLY A 166 -2.47 -12.26 -12.90
N PRO A 167 -3.31 -11.23 -13.00
CA PRO A 167 -4.33 -11.10 -14.05
C PRO A 167 -3.73 -10.89 -15.45
N PHE A 168 -2.49 -10.45 -15.54
CA PHE A 168 -1.76 -10.27 -16.79
C PHE A 168 -0.43 -11.01 -16.79
N SER A 169 0.13 -11.22 -17.97
CA SER A 169 1.49 -11.76 -18.17
C SER A 169 2.29 -10.85 -19.08
N ALA A 170 3.61 -10.78 -18.86
CA ALA A 170 4.51 -10.00 -19.71
C ALA A 170 4.58 -10.64 -21.11
N ALA A 171 4.29 -9.85 -22.15
CA ALA A 171 4.33 -10.25 -23.56
C ALA A 171 5.44 -9.54 -24.36
N GLY A 172 6.16 -8.62 -23.71
CA GLY A 172 7.23 -7.83 -24.32
C GLY A 172 7.59 -6.65 -23.42
N ARG A 173 8.49 -5.78 -23.90
CA ARG A 173 8.89 -4.60 -23.12
C ARG A 173 7.69 -3.65 -22.99
N GLY A 174 7.22 -3.47 -21.75
CA GLY A 174 6.08 -2.59 -21.44
C GLY A 174 4.72 -3.11 -21.91
N THR A 175 4.64 -4.33 -22.46
CA THR A 175 3.36 -4.92 -22.93
C THR A 175 2.96 -6.05 -22.00
N LEU A 176 1.72 -5.98 -21.50
CA LEU A 176 1.10 -7.02 -20.70
C LEU A 176 -0.13 -7.57 -21.44
N GLU A 177 -0.31 -8.89 -21.44
CA GLU A 177 -1.47 -9.58 -22.01
C GLU A 177 -2.34 -10.21 -20.92
N ALA A 178 -3.67 -10.10 -21.08
CA ALA A 178 -4.63 -10.63 -20.13
C ALA A 178 -4.55 -12.15 -20.02
N GLN A 179 -4.57 -12.66 -18.81
CA GLN A 179 -4.65 -14.10 -18.54
C GLN A 179 -6.11 -14.57 -18.59
N LEU A 180 -6.46 -15.31 -19.66
CA LEU A 180 -7.84 -15.78 -19.88
C LEU A 180 -8.34 -16.73 -18.78
N ALA A 181 -7.44 -17.48 -18.17
CA ALA A 181 -7.74 -18.46 -17.11
C ALA A 181 -7.48 -17.90 -15.69
N TRP A 182 -7.47 -16.57 -15.53
CA TRP A 182 -7.28 -15.97 -14.21
C TRP A 182 -8.40 -16.40 -13.24
N PRO A 183 -8.11 -16.89 -12.02
CA PRO A 183 -9.12 -17.49 -11.12
C PRO A 183 -10.26 -16.56 -10.75
N GLN A 184 -10.02 -15.24 -10.71
CA GLN A 184 -11.03 -14.24 -10.36
C GLN A 184 -11.84 -13.72 -11.56
N GLY A 185 -11.69 -14.38 -12.71
CA GLY A 185 -12.27 -13.97 -13.98
C GLY A 185 -11.27 -13.25 -14.88
N ARG A 186 -11.40 -13.45 -16.17
CA ARG A 186 -10.58 -12.76 -17.16
C ARG A 186 -10.68 -11.24 -16.99
N PRO A 187 -9.54 -10.47 -17.07
CA PRO A 187 -9.58 -9.03 -17.19
C PRO A 187 -10.44 -8.58 -18.37
N TYR A 188 -11.10 -7.43 -18.25
CA TYR A 188 -11.90 -6.91 -19.37
C TYR A 188 -11.04 -6.49 -20.56
N LEU A 189 -9.86 -5.95 -20.34
CA LEU A 189 -8.91 -5.52 -21.36
C LEU A 189 -8.05 -6.68 -21.83
N ASP A 190 -7.72 -6.73 -23.13
CA ASP A 190 -6.81 -7.74 -23.68
C ASP A 190 -5.35 -7.42 -23.38
N ARG A 191 -5.00 -6.14 -23.41
CA ARG A 191 -3.62 -5.67 -23.28
C ARG A 191 -3.51 -4.39 -22.47
N LEU A 192 -2.36 -4.25 -21.79
CA LEU A 192 -1.90 -2.99 -21.21
C LEU A 192 -0.56 -2.63 -21.84
N LEU A 193 -0.41 -1.36 -22.26
CA LEU A 193 0.85 -0.80 -22.74
C LEU A 193 1.36 0.16 -21.68
N LEU A 194 2.43 -0.22 -20.97
CA LEU A 194 3.04 0.55 -19.90
C LEU A 194 4.14 1.46 -20.43
N THR A 195 4.12 2.74 -20.09
CA THR A 195 5.14 3.73 -20.42
C THR A 195 5.59 4.44 -19.15
N GLY A 196 6.83 4.17 -18.71
CA GLY A 196 7.45 4.91 -17.62
C GLY A 196 8.08 6.20 -18.14
N THR A 197 7.85 7.32 -17.45
CA THR A 197 8.39 8.63 -17.81
C THR A 197 8.50 9.52 -16.56
N ASP A 198 9.04 10.73 -16.69
CA ASP A 198 9.02 11.75 -15.66
C ASP A 198 7.69 12.52 -15.65
N GLU A 199 7.48 13.39 -14.65
CA GLU A 199 6.27 14.20 -14.50
C GLU A 199 5.95 15.03 -15.75
N ARG A 200 6.95 15.62 -16.40
CA ARG A 200 6.75 16.37 -17.64
C ARG A 200 6.32 15.48 -18.80
N GLY A 201 6.84 14.28 -18.85
CA GLY A 201 6.44 13.26 -19.81
C GLY A 201 5.00 12.81 -19.61
N LEU A 202 4.60 12.58 -18.35
CA LEU A 202 3.22 12.27 -17.98
C LEU A 202 2.26 13.36 -18.49
N ALA A 203 2.49 14.60 -18.12
CA ALA A 203 1.67 15.74 -18.55
C ALA A 203 1.56 15.86 -20.09
N ARG A 204 2.66 15.57 -20.81
CA ARG A 204 2.68 15.58 -22.29
C ARG A 204 1.85 14.45 -22.88
N LEU A 205 2.02 13.22 -22.38
CA LEU A 205 1.30 12.05 -22.87
C LEU A 205 -0.21 12.22 -22.66
N TRP A 206 -0.60 12.76 -21.50
CA TRP A 206 -2.01 13.02 -21.20
C TRP A 206 -2.61 14.11 -22.08
N SER A 207 -1.97 15.29 -22.17
CA SER A 207 -2.46 16.41 -22.97
C SER A 207 -2.59 16.07 -24.46
N SER A 208 -1.72 15.19 -24.97
CA SER A 208 -1.78 14.69 -26.34
C SER A 208 -2.72 13.48 -26.51
N ARG A 209 -3.43 13.04 -25.46
CA ARG A 209 -4.34 11.90 -25.46
C ARG A 209 -3.70 10.58 -25.94
N GLN A 210 -2.41 10.41 -25.67
CA GLN A 210 -1.67 9.19 -26.00
C GLN A 210 -1.85 8.10 -24.97
N VAL A 211 -2.38 8.41 -23.78
CA VAL A 211 -2.64 7.48 -22.69
C VAL A 211 -4.05 7.67 -22.16
N GLN A 212 -4.63 6.62 -21.60
CA GLN A 212 -5.96 6.60 -21.00
C GLN A 212 -5.92 6.41 -19.49
N LEU A 213 -4.79 6.00 -18.92
CA LEU A 213 -4.57 5.86 -17.50
C LEU A 213 -3.21 6.44 -17.14
N GLU A 214 -3.18 7.29 -16.11
CA GLU A 214 -1.95 7.73 -15.46
C GLU A 214 -1.91 7.30 -14.01
N LEU A 215 -0.76 6.80 -13.58
CA LEU A 215 -0.48 6.37 -12.21
C LEU A 215 0.67 7.19 -11.62
N GLY A 216 0.51 7.66 -10.37
CA GLY A 216 1.53 8.45 -9.69
C GLY A 216 1.44 9.95 -10.00
N VAL A 217 0.27 10.44 -10.40
CA VAL A 217 0.06 11.86 -10.71
C VAL A 217 -0.04 12.71 -9.45
N SER A 218 0.38 13.97 -9.55
CA SER A 218 0.19 14.98 -8.53
C SER A 218 -1.28 15.33 -8.32
N THR A 219 -1.57 16.09 -7.25
CA THR A 219 -2.94 16.52 -6.91
C THR A 219 -3.45 17.50 -7.94
N GLU A 220 -4.31 17.06 -8.85
CA GLU A 220 -5.03 17.88 -9.83
C GLU A 220 -6.55 17.69 -9.68
N THR A 221 -7.35 18.53 -10.32
CA THR A 221 -8.81 18.54 -10.18
C THR A 221 -9.49 17.27 -10.67
N ASP A 222 -8.89 16.56 -11.60
CA ASP A 222 -9.39 15.30 -12.20
C ASP A 222 -8.67 14.04 -11.68
N THR A 223 -7.87 14.19 -10.62
CA THR A 223 -7.15 13.10 -9.99
C THR A 223 -8.01 12.43 -8.91
N THR A 224 -8.10 11.11 -8.97
CA THR A 224 -8.66 10.28 -7.91
C THR A 224 -7.52 9.58 -7.17
N ALA A 225 -7.62 9.46 -5.85
CA ALA A 225 -6.62 8.75 -5.06
C ALA A 225 -7.29 7.71 -4.16
N GLY A 226 -6.58 6.62 -3.94
CA GLY A 226 -6.93 5.65 -2.91
C GLY A 226 -6.63 6.15 -1.49
N ALA A 227 -7.01 5.36 -0.50
CA ALA A 227 -6.73 5.67 0.90
C ALA A 227 -5.23 5.80 1.17
N PRO A 228 -4.79 6.77 2.00
CA PRO A 228 -3.37 7.08 2.22
C PRO A 228 -2.74 6.11 3.23
N TYR A 229 -2.25 4.98 2.75
CA TYR A 229 -1.53 3.99 3.56
C TYR A 229 -0.03 3.96 3.30
N TYR A 230 0.48 4.76 2.37
CA TYR A 230 1.92 4.92 2.16
C TYR A 230 2.46 5.98 3.11
N ALA A 231 3.01 5.53 4.23
CA ALA A 231 3.42 6.35 5.35
C ALA A 231 4.92 6.66 5.31
N THR A 232 5.28 7.95 5.36
CA THR A 232 6.67 8.42 5.43
C THR A 232 7.01 8.82 6.87
N PHE A 233 8.15 8.30 7.33
CA PHE A 233 8.72 8.55 8.65
C PHE A 233 10.12 9.15 8.52
N LEU A 234 10.51 9.93 9.52
CA LEU A 234 11.92 10.20 9.78
C LEU A 234 12.40 9.17 10.81
N ALA A 235 13.23 8.24 10.35
CA ALA A 235 13.83 7.20 11.18
C ALA A 235 15.14 7.68 11.81
N PHE A 236 15.35 7.32 13.06
CA PHE A 236 16.55 7.62 13.85
C PHE A 236 17.33 6.34 14.13
N SER A 237 18.64 6.38 13.96
CA SER A 237 19.47 5.29 14.42
C SER A 237 19.46 5.25 15.95
N PRO A 238 18.95 4.19 16.58
CA PRO A 238 18.89 4.10 18.03
C PRO A 238 20.28 4.01 18.68
N ARG A 239 21.31 3.69 17.87
CA ARG A 239 22.70 3.55 18.35
C ARG A 239 23.52 4.83 18.24
N LYS A 240 23.06 5.80 17.40
CA LYS A 240 23.88 6.97 17.04
C LYS A 240 23.32 8.29 17.57
N LEU A 241 22.00 8.34 17.86
CA LEU A 241 21.32 9.59 18.21
C LEU A 241 20.58 9.50 19.56
N PRO A 242 20.77 10.48 20.45
CA PRO A 242 20.10 10.53 21.73
C PRO A 242 18.63 10.94 21.64
N ALA A 243 17.84 10.66 22.67
CA ALA A 243 16.40 10.89 22.70
C ALA A 243 16.01 12.37 22.69
N ASP A 244 16.80 13.25 23.29
CA ASP A 244 16.63 14.71 23.31
C ASP A 244 16.75 15.31 21.91
N PHE A 245 17.68 14.80 21.11
CA PHE A 245 17.79 15.19 19.70
C PHE A 245 16.51 14.81 18.91
N ARG A 246 15.96 13.62 19.13
CA ARG A 246 14.68 13.23 18.53
C ARG A 246 13.55 14.19 18.90
N GLN A 247 13.45 14.57 20.17
CA GLN A 247 12.45 15.54 20.63
C GLN A 247 12.65 16.91 19.99
N ALA A 248 13.90 17.36 19.84
CA ALA A 248 14.22 18.60 19.14
C ALA A 248 13.74 18.56 17.68
N VAL A 249 14.03 17.47 16.97
CA VAL A 249 13.60 17.25 15.57
C VAL A 249 12.07 17.24 15.48
N GLU A 250 11.39 16.47 16.33
CA GLU A 250 9.93 16.38 16.32
C GLU A 250 9.26 17.73 16.60
N SER A 251 9.86 18.55 17.49
CA SER A 251 9.39 19.91 17.78
C SER A 251 9.60 20.90 16.64
N ALA A 252 10.58 20.66 15.75
CA ALA A 252 10.91 21.54 14.64
C ALA A 252 10.05 21.29 13.38
N ILE A 253 9.52 20.07 13.24
CA ILE A 253 8.80 19.68 12.03
C ILE A 253 7.34 20.11 12.09
N ASP A 254 6.91 20.85 11.08
CA ASP A 254 5.52 21.16 10.80
C ASP A 254 4.99 20.20 9.71
N ARG A 255 4.13 19.26 10.09
CA ARG A 255 3.61 18.21 9.20
C ARG A 255 2.62 18.76 8.17
N GLU A 256 1.85 19.78 8.55
CA GLU A 256 0.89 20.42 7.64
C GLU A 256 1.63 21.19 6.55
N ASP A 257 2.68 21.95 6.94
CA ASP A 257 3.54 22.63 5.97
C ASP A 257 4.23 21.64 5.04
N LEU A 258 4.79 20.54 5.57
CA LEU A 258 5.42 19.51 4.75
C LEU A 258 4.44 18.95 3.72
N THR A 259 3.25 18.56 4.16
CA THR A 259 2.24 17.90 3.31
C THR A 259 1.74 18.87 2.23
N ARG A 260 1.45 20.12 2.61
CA ARG A 260 0.87 21.09 1.69
C ARG A 260 1.85 21.66 0.67
N LEU A 261 3.12 21.82 1.03
CA LEU A 261 4.09 22.60 0.24
C LEU A 261 5.15 21.75 -0.46
N PHE A 262 5.39 20.53 0.01
CA PHE A 262 6.54 19.73 -0.41
C PHE A 262 6.16 18.30 -0.85
N VAL A 263 4.90 17.90 -0.71
CA VAL A 263 4.41 16.61 -1.19
C VAL A 263 3.37 16.85 -2.28
N HIS A 264 3.68 16.42 -3.50
CA HIS A 264 2.81 16.64 -4.65
C HIS A 264 1.72 15.58 -4.79
N ALA A 265 1.97 14.37 -4.27
CA ALA A 265 0.98 13.30 -4.24
C ALA A 265 -0.17 13.63 -3.27
N PRO A 266 -1.37 13.05 -3.44
CA PRO A 266 -2.47 13.17 -2.48
C PRO A 266 -2.06 12.67 -1.09
N ALA A 267 -1.83 13.58 -0.14
CA ALA A 267 -1.25 13.25 1.16
C ALA A 267 -1.99 13.89 2.33
N GLN A 268 -1.82 13.30 3.51
CA GLN A 268 -2.36 13.78 4.79
C GLN A 268 -1.25 13.82 5.85
N PRO A 269 -1.22 14.85 6.73
CA PRO A 269 -0.31 14.89 7.86
C PRO A 269 -0.50 13.66 8.76
N MET A 270 0.59 13.07 9.23
CA MET A 270 0.55 11.87 10.08
C MET A 270 1.12 12.20 11.47
N PRO A 271 0.28 12.53 12.47
CA PRO A 271 0.73 12.86 13.83
C PRO A 271 1.08 11.63 14.67
N HIS A 272 0.64 10.44 14.29
CA HIS A 272 0.79 9.20 15.03
C HIS A 272 1.56 8.14 14.23
N LEU A 273 2.01 7.06 14.88
CA LEU A 273 2.73 5.96 14.23
C LEU A 273 1.91 5.21 13.17
N LEU A 274 0.59 5.25 13.26
CA LEU A 274 -0.32 4.67 12.26
C LEU A 274 -0.96 5.79 11.43
N PRO A 275 -1.30 5.53 10.16
CA PRO A 275 -1.91 6.52 9.27
C PRO A 275 -3.26 7.02 9.77
N PRO A 276 -3.71 8.22 9.34
CA PRO A 276 -4.99 8.80 9.76
C PRO A 276 -6.19 7.89 9.54
N ALA A 277 -6.17 7.07 8.49
CA ALA A 277 -7.23 6.10 8.21
C ALA A 277 -7.37 5.00 9.29
N LEU A 278 -6.32 4.73 10.06
CA LEU A 278 -6.32 3.76 11.16
C LEU A 278 -6.40 4.40 12.54
N MET A 279 -6.17 5.70 12.65
CA MET A 279 -6.19 6.41 13.93
C MET A 279 -7.36 7.38 14.00
N PRO A 280 -7.99 7.54 15.17
CA PRO A 280 -8.93 8.64 15.36
C PRO A 280 -8.25 9.96 15.05
N GLN A 281 -8.92 10.81 14.28
CA GLN A 281 -8.43 12.13 13.98
C GLN A 281 -8.37 12.96 15.27
N GLY A 282 -7.21 13.54 15.54
CA GLY A 282 -7.02 14.48 16.65
C GLY A 282 -5.61 15.07 16.58
N PRO A 283 -5.46 16.37 16.86
CA PRO A 283 -4.14 16.98 16.88
C PRO A 283 -3.31 16.36 18.02
N ARG A 284 -2.14 15.82 17.68
CA ARG A 284 -1.15 15.52 18.70
C ARG A 284 -0.43 16.82 19.07
N PRO A 285 -0.39 17.19 20.35
CA PRO A 285 0.39 18.35 20.77
C PRO A 285 1.84 18.21 20.29
N ARG A 286 2.36 19.24 19.65
CA ARG A 286 3.78 19.28 19.27
C ARG A 286 4.60 19.27 20.57
N PRO A 287 5.59 18.39 20.71
CA PRO A 287 6.42 18.38 21.90
C PRO A 287 7.14 19.71 22.06
N ALA A 288 7.30 20.17 23.30
CA ALA A 288 8.11 21.35 23.57
C ALA A 288 9.56 21.09 23.14
N PRO A 289 10.27 22.09 22.59
CA PRO A 289 11.68 21.93 22.31
C PRO A 289 12.45 21.65 23.61
N PRO A 290 13.51 20.84 23.57
CA PRO A 290 14.35 20.63 24.75
C PRO A 290 14.99 21.93 25.19
N ALA A 291 15.24 22.07 26.51
CA ALA A 291 15.74 23.29 27.13
C ALA A 291 17.12 23.72 26.61
N ALA A 292 17.96 22.77 26.21
CA ALA A 292 19.25 23.02 25.57
C ALA A 292 19.48 21.94 24.49
N SER A 293 19.99 22.37 23.33
CA SER A 293 20.43 21.46 22.28
C SER A 293 21.92 21.64 22.04
N THR A 294 22.69 20.59 22.07
CA THR A 294 24.10 20.62 21.67
C THR A 294 24.14 20.66 20.13
N PRO A 295 24.81 21.66 19.53
CA PRO A 295 25.02 21.69 18.10
C PRO A 295 25.63 20.38 17.60
N ARG A 296 25.06 19.83 16.53
CA ARG A 296 25.50 18.53 16.00
C ARG A 296 25.40 18.55 14.47
N THR A 297 26.35 17.87 13.85
CA THR A 297 26.26 17.51 12.43
C THR A 297 25.71 16.10 12.31
N VAL A 298 24.69 15.91 11.47
CA VAL A 298 24.04 14.62 11.19
C VAL A 298 23.81 14.45 9.71
N THR A 299 23.81 13.19 9.24
CA THR A 299 23.51 12.84 7.86
C THR A 299 22.07 12.37 7.74
N LEU A 300 21.32 12.93 6.80
CA LEU A 300 19.95 12.52 6.44
C LEU A 300 19.96 11.82 5.08
N LEU A 301 19.65 10.53 5.09
CA LEU A 301 19.47 9.71 3.90
C LEU A 301 18.04 9.85 3.37
N TYR A 302 17.89 9.92 2.06
CA TYR A 302 16.59 9.90 1.40
C TYR A 302 16.66 9.16 0.06
N ASP A 303 15.51 8.66 -0.42
CA ASP A 303 15.42 7.95 -1.70
C ASP A 303 15.64 8.92 -2.86
N ALA A 304 16.72 8.71 -3.61
CA ALA A 304 17.09 9.54 -4.74
C ALA A 304 16.10 9.46 -5.92
N SER A 305 15.26 8.42 -5.96
CA SER A 305 14.28 8.20 -7.01
C SER A 305 12.92 8.88 -6.73
N LEU A 306 12.71 9.44 -5.52
CA LEU A 306 11.47 10.07 -5.11
C LEU A 306 11.67 11.58 -4.93
N GLU A 307 11.10 12.37 -5.82
CA GLU A 307 11.27 13.83 -5.83
C GLU A 307 10.70 14.47 -4.55
N ASP A 308 9.54 14.02 -4.10
CA ASP A 308 8.93 14.48 -2.84
C ASP A 308 9.86 14.27 -1.64
N GLN A 309 10.60 13.15 -1.59
CA GLN A 309 11.53 12.91 -0.49
C GLN A 309 12.71 13.90 -0.48
N ARG A 310 13.17 14.31 -1.65
CA ARG A 310 14.20 15.35 -1.76
C ARG A 310 13.70 16.68 -1.19
N ALA A 311 12.52 17.14 -1.62
CA ALA A 311 11.94 18.39 -1.16
C ALA A 311 11.68 18.38 0.36
N VAL A 312 11.18 17.26 0.89
CA VAL A 312 10.98 17.06 2.32
C VAL A 312 12.31 17.06 3.08
N ALA A 313 13.36 16.41 2.57
CA ALA A 313 14.68 16.37 3.19
C ALA A 313 15.30 17.78 3.27
N GLU A 314 15.23 18.56 2.20
CA GLU A 314 15.68 19.94 2.14
C GLU A 314 14.92 20.81 3.15
N ARG A 315 13.60 20.61 3.27
CA ARG A 315 12.80 21.34 4.27
C ARG A 315 13.17 20.97 5.70
N ILE A 316 13.39 19.70 6.00
CA ILE A 316 13.87 19.24 7.31
C ILE A 316 15.24 19.82 7.62
N GLN A 317 16.15 19.86 6.65
CA GLN A 317 17.48 20.48 6.80
C GLN A 317 17.36 21.94 7.25
N VAL A 318 16.52 22.74 6.58
CA VAL A 318 16.30 24.16 6.94
C VAL A 318 15.74 24.29 8.35
N LYS A 319 14.72 23.48 8.70
CA LYS A 319 14.10 23.53 10.04
C LYS A 319 15.04 23.13 11.18
N LEU A 320 15.95 22.21 10.91
CA LEU A 320 16.96 21.81 11.87
C LEU A 320 18.10 22.81 11.97
N HIS A 321 18.46 23.47 10.85
CA HIS A 321 19.42 24.57 10.88
C HIS A 321 18.95 25.73 11.77
N ASP A 322 17.66 26.10 11.71
CA ASP A 322 17.04 27.09 12.59
C ASP A 322 17.14 26.74 14.09
N ARG A 323 17.44 25.47 14.40
CA ARG A 323 17.65 24.96 15.76
C ARG A 323 19.11 24.72 16.12
N GLY A 324 20.05 25.14 15.26
CA GLY A 324 21.48 25.02 15.47
C GLY A 324 22.09 23.66 15.10
N TYR A 325 21.37 22.83 14.32
CA TYR A 325 21.89 21.56 13.79
C TYR A 325 22.36 21.72 12.37
N THR A 326 23.44 21.05 12.00
CA THR A 326 23.90 20.93 10.61
C THR A 326 23.47 19.58 10.06
N VAL A 327 22.68 19.58 8.97
CA VAL A 327 22.22 18.36 8.32
C VAL A 327 22.85 18.22 6.96
N ALA A 328 23.65 17.17 6.73
CA ALA A 328 24.17 16.79 5.43
C ALA A 328 23.12 15.90 4.72
N LEU A 329 22.70 16.28 3.53
CA LEU A 329 21.75 15.49 2.73
C LEU A 329 22.50 14.50 1.86
N GLU A 330 22.12 13.22 1.91
CA GLU A 330 22.72 12.14 1.13
C GLU A 330 21.65 11.43 0.30
N PRO A 331 21.50 11.80 -1.01
CA PRO A 331 20.62 11.06 -1.90
C PRO A 331 21.14 9.64 -2.09
N THR A 332 20.31 8.66 -1.84
CA THR A 332 20.74 7.26 -1.76
C THR A 332 19.82 6.39 -2.60
N PRO A 333 20.33 5.48 -3.45
CA PRO A 333 19.51 4.52 -4.16
C PRO A 333 18.72 3.62 -3.19
N ARG A 334 17.47 3.30 -3.52
CA ARG A 334 16.55 2.55 -2.65
C ARG A 334 17.12 1.23 -2.15
N ALA A 335 17.79 0.45 -2.99
CA ALA A 335 18.44 -0.80 -2.58
C ALA A 335 19.49 -0.59 -1.49
N SER A 336 20.24 0.53 -1.57
CA SER A 336 21.22 0.90 -0.55
C SER A 336 20.55 1.36 0.74
N LEU A 337 19.44 2.11 0.65
CA LEU A 337 18.65 2.50 1.83
C LEU A 337 18.17 1.28 2.61
N ARG A 338 17.59 0.27 1.93
CA ARG A 338 17.17 -0.99 2.56
C ARG A 338 18.32 -1.69 3.27
N THR A 339 19.47 -1.79 2.61
CA THR A 339 20.67 -2.42 3.18
C THR A 339 21.17 -1.67 4.41
N ARG A 340 21.23 -0.34 4.35
CA ARG A 340 21.67 0.52 5.46
C ARG A 340 20.66 0.46 6.61
N TRP A 341 19.34 0.48 6.31
CA TRP A 341 18.30 0.28 7.32
C TRP A 341 18.47 -1.07 8.04
N ALA A 342 18.59 -2.16 7.31
CA ALA A 342 18.70 -3.50 7.90
C ALA A 342 19.95 -3.65 8.80
N LYS A 343 21.04 -2.96 8.48
CA LYS A 343 22.26 -2.93 9.29
C LYS A 343 22.25 -1.90 10.43
N GLY A 344 21.27 -0.98 10.45
CA GLY A 344 21.26 0.17 11.33
C GLY A 344 22.37 1.17 11.03
N ASP A 345 22.89 1.19 9.80
CA ASP A 345 24.00 2.04 9.36
C ASP A 345 23.50 3.35 8.73
N PHE A 346 22.89 4.16 9.55
CA PHE A 346 22.42 5.52 9.23
C PHE A 346 22.38 6.36 10.50
N GLU A 347 22.23 7.66 10.39
CA GLU A 347 21.89 8.56 11.51
C GLU A 347 20.43 8.95 11.42
N LEU A 348 20.04 9.65 10.35
CA LEU A 348 18.66 9.93 9.97
C LEU A 348 18.36 9.32 8.60
N MET A 349 17.12 8.92 8.40
CA MET A 349 16.65 8.36 7.13
C MET A 349 15.17 8.70 6.91
N LEU A 350 14.81 9.19 5.73
CA LEU A 350 13.43 9.17 5.29
C LEU A 350 13.07 7.73 4.91
N HIS A 351 12.17 7.15 5.67
CA HIS A 351 11.77 5.76 5.52
C HIS A 351 10.26 5.70 5.22
N ALA A 352 9.91 5.22 4.06
CA ALA A 352 8.53 5.14 3.62
C ALA A 352 8.05 3.68 3.57
N LEU A 353 6.80 3.43 3.98
CA LEU A 353 6.22 2.11 4.16
C LEU A 353 4.79 2.08 3.62
N LEU A 354 4.48 1.11 2.78
CA LEU A 354 3.10 0.79 2.44
C LEU A 354 2.49 -0.04 3.58
N LEU A 355 1.65 0.56 4.41
CA LEU A 355 1.12 -0.08 5.60
C LEU A 355 -0.15 -0.89 5.30
N PRO A 356 -0.35 -2.04 5.98
CA PRO A 356 -1.63 -2.77 5.91
C PRO A 356 -2.81 -1.93 6.40
N PRO A 357 -4.03 -2.11 5.84
CA PRO A 357 -5.23 -1.35 6.23
C PRO A 357 -5.90 -1.90 7.52
N VAL A 358 -5.10 -2.46 8.42
CA VAL A 358 -5.52 -3.04 9.70
C VAL A 358 -4.52 -2.66 10.78
N ALA A 359 -4.99 -2.17 11.92
CA ALA A 359 -4.14 -1.53 12.92
C ALA A 359 -3.08 -2.47 13.52
N GLY A 360 -3.41 -3.74 13.81
CA GLY A 360 -2.47 -4.72 14.37
C GLY A 360 -1.31 -5.04 13.42
N PRO A 361 -1.56 -5.49 12.18
CA PRO A 361 -0.52 -5.69 11.17
C PRO A 361 0.28 -4.44 10.84
N ALA A 362 -0.36 -3.25 10.75
CA ALA A 362 0.33 -2.00 10.52
C ALA A 362 1.31 -1.66 11.66
N LEU A 363 0.86 -1.83 12.92
CA LEU A 363 1.72 -1.67 14.08
C LEU A 363 2.93 -2.62 14.04
N ALA A 364 2.72 -3.87 13.64
CA ALA A 364 3.81 -4.84 13.51
C ALA A 364 4.90 -4.36 12.54
N VAL A 365 4.50 -3.88 11.35
CA VAL A 365 5.42 -3.32 10.34
C VAL A 365 6.16 -2.11 10.89
N VAL A 366 5.47 -1.18 11.54
CA VAL A 366 6.06 0.04 12.12
C VAL A 366 7.05 -0.29 13.24
N LEU A 367 6.74 -1.26 14.10
CA LEU A 367 7.66 -1.69 15.17
C LEU A 367 8.94 -2.31 14.60
N ASP A 368 8.82 -3.17 13.58
CA ASP A 368 10.01 -3.75 12.93
C ASP A 368 10.82 -2.69 12.18
N ALA A 369 10.16 -1.78 11.47
CA ALA A 369 10.80 -0.67 10.78
C ALA A 369 11.55 0.27 11.74
N GLY A 370 11.02 0.48 12.93
CA GLY A 370 11.67 1.23 14.00
C GLY A 370 12.72 0.45 14.79
N GLY A 371 13.07 -0.77 14.38
CA GLY A 371 14.04 -1.61 15.07
C GLY A 371 13.56 -2.16 16.42
N ARG A 372 12.24 -2.14 16.68
CA ARG A 372 11.61 -2.62 17.92
C ARG A 372 10.92 -3.97 17.73
N ARG A 373 11.57 -4.86 16.96
CA ARG A 373 11.11 -6.24 16.76
C ARG A 373 10.98 -7.02 18.07
N ASP A 374 11.73 -6.64 19.11
CA ASP A 374 11.63 -7.16 20.47
C ASP A 374 10.20 -7.07 21.04
N LEU A 375 9.46 -6.03 20.67
CA LEU A 375 8.09 -5.81 21.15
C LEU A 375 7.05 -6.70 20.46
N LEU A 376 7.32 -7.24 19.27
CA LEU A 376 6.35 -8.04 18.53
C LEU A 376 5.90 -9.29 19.31
N GLY A 377 6.81 -9.92 20.06
CA GLY A 377 6.53 -11.10 20.88
C GLY A 377 5.61 -10.85 22.07
N VAL A 378 5.43 -9.58 22.46
CA VAL A 378 4.52 -9.17 23.54
C VAL A 378 3.22 -8.60 22.98
N GLU A 379 3.34 -7.69 21.99
CA GLU A 379 2.20 -6.93 21.49
C GLU A 379 1.26 -7.78 20.62
N LEU A 380 1.80 -8.55 19.67
CA LEU A 380 0.94 -9.33 18.75
C LEU A 380 0.15 -10.44 19.45
N PRO A 381 0.71 -11.25 20.37
CA PRO A 381 -0.08 -12.20 21.14
C PRO A 381 -1.17 -11.53 21.98
N ALA A 382 -0.88 -10.39 22.60
CA ALA A 382 -1.84 -9.65 23.42
C ALA A 382 -3.01 -9.09 22.58
N ILE A 383 -2.74 -8.60 21.37
CA ILE A 383 -3.76 -8.15 20.42
C ILE A 383 -4.53 -9.36 19.87
N GLY A 384 -3.82 -10.41 19.46
CA GLY A 384 -4.41 -11.61 18.87
C GLY A 384 -5.29 -12.43 19.80
N ALA A 385 -5.13 -12.28 21.11
CA ALA A 385 -5.97 -12.94 22.12
C ALA A 385 -7.41 -12.39 22.18
N LEU A 386 -7.64 -11.20 21.62
CA LEU A 386 -8.96 -10.58 21.59
C LEU A 386 -9.79 -11.19 20.43
N ALA A 387 -10.97 -11.72 20.73
CA ALA A 387 -11.83 -12.36 19.75
C ALA A 387 -12.45 -11.35 18.75
N ASP A 388 -12.88 -10.19 19.28
CA ASP A 388 -13.54 -9.15 18.49
C ASP A 388 -12.54 -8.32 17.67
N ALA A 389 -12.84 -8.09 16.39
CA ALA A 389 -11.97 -7.35 15.47
C ALA A 389 -11.83 -5.86 15.86
N ALA A 390 -12.93 -5.23 16.28
CA ALA A 390 -12.90 -3.83 16.70
C ALA A 390 -12.12 -3.64 18.00
N ALA A 391 -12.19 -4.61 18.92
CA ALA A 391 -11.38 -4.62 20.13
C ALA A 391 -9.89 -4.79 19.84
N ARG A 392 -9.52 -5.64 18.85
CA ARG A 392 -8.13 -5.77 18.39
C ARG A 392 -7.60 -4.47 17.79
N ASP A 393 -8.39 -3.85 16.91
CA ASP A 393 -8.02 -2.56 16.30
C ASP A 393 -7.87 -1.46 17.36
N THR A 394 -8.79 -1.38 18.32
CA THR A 394 -8.70 -0.42 19.43
C THR A 394 -7.45 -0.66 20.25
N ARG A 395 -7.17 -1.90 20.61
CA ARG A 395 -5.95 -2.27 21.37
C ARG A 395 -4.68 -1.91 20.61
N ALA A 396 -4.61 -2.18 19.31
CA ALA A 396 -3.45 -1.85 18.48
C ALA A 396 -3.20 -0.32 18.43
N ARG A 397 -4.28 0.48 18.31
CA ARG A 397 -4.19 1.95 18.35
C ARG A 397 -3.69 2.47 19.70
N GLU A 398 -4.24 1.98 20.81
CA GLU A 398 -3.76 2.32 22.15
C GLU A 398 -2.28 1.99 22.32
N ARG A 399 -1.84 0.82 21.82
CA ARG A 399 -0.44 0.44 21.89
C ARG A 399 0.43 1.32 20.99
N ALA A 400 -0.02 1.68 19.81
CA ALA A 400 0.70 2.62 18.94
C ALA A 400 0.93 3.98 19.62
N LEU A 401 -0.06 4.49 20.37
CA LEU A 401 0.09 5.72 21.14
C LEU A 401 1.08 5.56 22.29
N ALA A 402 0.94 4.49 23.07
CA ALA A 402 1.79 4.23 24.26
C ALA A 402 3.25 3.96 23.87
N LEU A 403 3.49 3.31 22.74
CA LEU A 403 4.83 2.95 22.27
C LEU A 403 5.53 4.07 21.48
N ALA A 404 4.80 5.08 21.02
CA ALA A 404 5.35 6.15 20.20
C ALA A 404 6.62 6.81 20.79
N PRO A 405 6.76 7.05 22.10
CA PRO A 405 8.00 7.61 22.66
C PRO A 405 9.20 6.67 22.55
N SER A 406 8.98 5.36 22.48
CA SER A 406 10.05 4.34 22.48
C SER A 406 10.45 3.86 21.08
N VAL A 407 9.64 4.13 20.07
CA VAL A 407 9.91 3.76 18.66
C VAL A 407 10.71 4.89 18.01
N PRO A 408 11.91 4.67 17.47
CA PRO A 408 12.77 5.73 16.93
C PRO A 408 12.33 6.15 15.51
N LEU A 409 11.02 6.43 15.35
CA LEU A 409 10.39 6.95 14.16
C LEU A 409 9.59 8.21 14.50
N VAL A 410 9.77 9.27 13.74
CA VAL A 410 8.91 10.44 13.75
C VAL A 410 8.01 10.36 12.53
N PRO A 411 6.69 10.17 12.70
CA PRO A 411 5.76 10.14 11.58
C PRO A 411 5.64 11.52 10.94
N LEU A 412 5.61 11.57 9.62
CA LEU A 412 5.54 12.83 8.85
C LEU A 412 4.20 12.96 8.13
N TYR A 413 3.94 12.12 7.15
CA TYR A 413 2.72 12.13 6.35
C TYR A 413 2.41 10.73 5.82
N ALA A 414 1.16 10.55 5.40
CA ALA A 414 0.72 9.37 4.63
C ALA A 414 0.09 9.83 3.33
N GLN A 415 0.36 9.12 2.25
CA GLN A 415 -0.10 9.46 0.91
C GLN A 415 -0.76 8.27 0.21
N GLY A 416 -1.66 8.57 -0.73
CA GLY A 416 -2.25 7.62 -1.66
C GLY A 416 -1.59 7.72 -3.04
N LEU A 417 -1.85 6.74 -3.90
CA LEU A 417 -1.47 6.80 -5.30
C LEU A 417 -2.50 7.65 -6.06
N GLY A 418 -2.04 8.73 -6.67
CA GLY A 418 -2.86 9.53 -7.57
C GLY A 418 -3.10 8.80 -8.90
N VAL A 419 -4.33 8.78 -9.34
CA VAL A 419 -4.78 8.10 -10.57
C VAL A 419 -5.61 9.06 -11.39
N ARG A 420 -5.29 9.21 -12.66
CA ARG A 420 -6.09 9.94 -13.63
C ARG A 420 -6.54 9.01 -14.75
N LEU A 421 -7.85 9.03 -15.04
CA LEU A 421 -8.48 8.10 -15.96
C LEU A 421 -9.20 8.87 -17.08
N ALA A 422 -9.04 8.43 -18.32
CA ALA A 422 -9.75 9.02 -19.46
C ALA A 422 -11.26 8.78 -19.34
N PRO A 423 -12.12 9.70 -19.84
CA PRO A 423 -13.57 9.62 -19.68
C PRO A 423 -14.23 8.40 -20.33
N ASP A 424 -13.58 7.80 -21.31
CA ASP A 424 -14.03 6.60 -22.03
C ASP A 424 -13.62 5.29 -21.33
N VAL A 425 -12.90 5.36 -20.20
CA VAL A 425 -12.52 4.20 -19.38
C VAL A 425 -13.27 4.22 -18.07
N GLY A 426 -13.90 3.10 -17.73
CA GLY A 426 -14.65 2.91 -16.48
C GLY A 426 -14.09 1.76 -15.67
N GLY A 427 -14.72 1.52 -14.47
CA GLY A 427 -14.41 0.38 -13.61
C GLY A 427 -13.28 0.59 -12.62
N LEU A 428 -12.76 1.82 -12.46
CA LEU A 428 -11.75 2.12 -11.44
C LEU A 428 -12.30 1.84 -10.04
N ARG A 429 -11.61 0.99 -9.33
CA ARG A 429 -11.83 0.68 -7.92
C ARG A 429 -10.49 0.64 -7.22
N PHE A 430 -10.51 0.79 -5.92
CA PHE A 430 -9.33 0.64 -5.06
C PHE A 430 -9.55 -0.52 -4.09
N ASP A 431 -8.48 -1.17 -3.72
CA ASP A 431 -8.49 -2.10 -2.60
C ASP A 431 -8.45 -1.35 -1.25
N ALA A 432 -8.45 -2.09 -0.13
CA ALA A 432 -8.42 -1.49 1.20
C ALA A 432 -7.12 -0.69 1.48
N GLN A 433 -6.03 -0.99 0.79
CA GLN A 433 -4.76 -0.24 0.90
C GLN A 433 -4.70 0.99 -0.01
N GLY A 434 -5.77 1.26 -0.77
CA GLY A 434 -5.80 2.36 -1.71
C GLY A 434 -5.04 2.10 -3.01
N LEU A 435 -4.77 0.84 -3.35
CA LEU A 435 -4.17 0.47 -4.62
C LEU A 435 -5.23 0.30 -5.71
N PRO A 436 -5.07 0.88 -6.90
CA PRO A 436 -6.04 0.78 -7.98
C PRO A 436 -6.09 -0.65 -8.55
N LEU A 437 -7.30 -1.13 -8.79
CA LEU A 437 -7.59 -2.44 -9.38
C LEU A 437 -7.73 -2.32 -10.90
N VAL A 438 -6.60 -2.38 -11.58
CA VAL A 438 -6.51 -2.16 -13.04
C VAL A 438 -7.17 -3.29 -13.85
N ASP A 439 -7.24 -4.50 -13.32
CA ASP A 439 -7.89 -5.65 -13.94
C ASP A 439 -9.42 -5.51 -14.08
N GLY A 440 -10.03 -4.59 -13.32
CA GLY A 440 -11.44 -4.23 -13.44
C GLY A 440 -11.75 -3.14 -14.47
N LEU A 441 -10.72 -2.50 -15.04
CA LEU A 441 -10.93 -1.43 -16.01
C LEU A 441 -11.49 -1.96 -17.35
N HIS A 442 -12.33 -1.17 -17.97
CA HIS A 442 -12.95 -1.48 -19.26
C HIS A 442 -13.28 -0.19 -20.01
N PHE A 443 -13.36 -0.26 -21.31
CA PHE A 443 -13.87 0.85 -22.09
C PHE A 443 -15.38 0.98 -21.91
N ALA A 444 -15.85 2.22 -21.76
CA ALA A 444 -17.28 2.52 -21.74
C ALA A 444 -17.94 2.01 -23.03
N PRO A 445 -19.18 1.52 -22.97
CA PRO A 445 -19.92 1.22 -24.19
C PRO A 445 -19.95 2.49 -25.06
N SER A 446 -19.43 2.41 -26.30
CA SER A 446 -19.63 3.49 -27.26
C SER A 446 -21.13 3.72 -27.35
N GLU A 447 -21.62 4.93 -27.08
CA GLU A 447 -22.97 5.30 -27.43
C GLU A 447 -23.11 5.03 -28.93
N GLY A 448 -23.72 3.89 -29.27
CA GLY A 448 -24.00 3.55 -30.62
C GLY A 448 -24.83 4.70 -31.19
N THR A 449 -24.29 5.41 -32.18
CA THR A 449 -25.11 6.18 -33.08
C THR A 449 -26.29 5.29 -33.43
N ALA A 450 -27.43 5.56 -32.84
CA ALA A 450 -28.69 5.02 -33.30
C ALA A 450 -28.88 5.59 -34.72
N THR A 451 -28.30 4.89 -35.70
CA THR A 451 -28.65 5.08 -37.08
C THR A 451 -30.12 4.73 -37.16
N GLY A 452 -30.94 5.77 -37.05
CA GLY A 452 -32.35 5.71 -37.36
C GLY A 452 -32.52 5.15 -38.74
N GLY A 453 -32.73 3.84 -38.82
CA GLY A 453 -33.41 3.25 -39.95
C GLY A 453 -34.84 3.76 -39.94
N ARG A 454 -35.14 4.75 -40.75
CA ARG A 454 -36.51 5.04 -41.13
C ARG A 454 -36.98 3.94 -42.10
N PRO A 455 -38.21 3.47 -41.95
CA PRO A 455 -38.81 2.53 -42.85
C PRO A 455 -39.06 3.13 -44.26
#